data_91fa7939357a34a5026acfd7a7921bbc
#
_entry.id   91fa7939357a34a5026acfd7a7921bbc
#
_cell.length_a   1.000
_cell.length_b   1.000
_cell.length_c   1.000
_cell.angle_alpha   90.00
_cell.angle_beta   90.00
_cell.angle_gamma   90.00
#
_symmetry.space_group_name_H-M   'P 1'
#
loop_
_entity.id
_entity.type
_entity.pdbx_description
1 polymer ?
#
loop_
_entity_poly.entity_id
_entity_poly.type
_entity_poly.pdbx_seq_one_letter_code
_entity_poly.pdbx_strand_id
1 'polypeptide(L)'
;MPIDDDARAQIERARALIELGRPEQAVELLTTVPQTDPDVVVSVNCALAFAHLRLDQCAEAHASAERAVQAAPDSSEALYWLTATEPDAALALEHSSRLVELEPQWGPCRALRARVLKGNGQTEEAVREAREAARLAPENVFVLNTLGFVLRGSYPDEALEAYSRVLEIDPGDTGAREGIARLKRFREADESSRLYRGLLETNPDQGQYEEQLYSMVFLRAFVFAAIVTLLDAAGWLAMAVPYTLGWRTAALVCGTVWSLLLALALRSEFKQNTAKIAEGMETGSREVLAVAFRIRPFSSFTALASIVVVGATPVVWGAWGLFAPAPSWWSAVGIPAAIIVSAWIAAPLVWFVGTVARLLRQQRG
;
A
#
# COMPACT_ATOMS: atom_id res chain seq x y z
N MET A 1 48.34 -2.27 -6.59
CA MET A 1 48.67 -1.02 -7.34
C MET A 1 47.68 0.02 -6.84
N PRO A 2 48.01 1.28 -6.56
CA PRO A 2 46.99 2.27 -6.16
C PRO A 2 45.99 2.42 -7.28
N ILE A 3 44.71 2.45 -6.93
CA ILE A 3 43.60 2.78 -7.86
C ILE A 3 44.00 4.06 -8.59
N ASP A 4 43.83 4.08 -9.92
CA ASP A 4 44.03 5.30 -10.70
C ASP A 4 43.18 6.43 -10.11
N ASP A 5 43.82 7.52 -9.72
CA ASP A 5 43.15 8.63 -9.06
C ASP A 5 41.99 9.20 -9.89
N ASP A 6 42.07 9.09 -11.21
CA ASP A 6 41.00 9.49 -12.13
C ASP A 6 39.80 8.52 -12.06
N ALA A 7 40.03 7.20 -12.01
CA ALA A 7 38.97 6.22 -11.87
C ALA A 7 38.23 6.39 -10.53
N ARG A 8 38.97 6.64 -9.43
CA ARG A 8 38.40 6.90 -8.12
C ARG A 8 37.52 8.16 -8.11
N ALA A 9 38.01 9.24 -8.71
CA ALA A 9 37.25 10.49 -8.80
C ALA A 9 35.95 10.31 -9.62
N GLN A 10 35.98 9.52 -10.69
CA GLN A 10 34.81 9.22 -11.50
C GLN A 10 33.80 8.37 -10.71
N ILE A 11 34.22 7.38 -9.95
CA ILE A 11 33.34 6.55 -9.11
C ILE A 11 32.67 7.40 -8.02
N GLU A 12 33.42 8.24 -7.32
CA GLU A 12 32.84 9.14 -6.29
C GLU A 12 31.86 10.16 -6.90
N ARG A 13 32.18 10.67 -8.09
CA ARG A 13 31.25 11.54 -8.82
C ARG A 13 29.96 10.80 -9.21
N ALA A 14 30.05 9.54 -9.63
CA ALA A 14 28.89 8.72 -9.93
C ALA A 14 28.04 8.45 -8.69
N ARG A 15 28.65 8.15 -7.55
CA ARG A 15 27.94 8.01 -6.26
C ARG A 15 27.18 9.28 -5.89
N ALA A 16 27.81 10.44 -6.01
CA ALA A 16 27.17 11.72 -5.78
C ALA A 16 25.99 11.98 -6.74
N LEU A 17 26.10 11.57 -8.02
CA LEU A 17 24.99 11.68 -8.98
C LEU A 17 23.80 10.81 -8.56
N ILE A 18 24.03 9.58 -8.04
CA ILE A 18 22.96 8.70 -7.55
C ILE A 18 22.26 9.37 -6.36
N GLU A 19 23.01 9.93 -5.42
CA GLU A 19 22.43 10.64 -4.25
C GLU A 19 21.64 11.88 -4.65
N LEU A 20 22.06 12.58 -5.71
CA LEU A 20 21.33 13.73 -6.29
C LEU A 20 20.10 13.31 -7.14
N GLY A 21 19.75 12.03 -7.19
CA GLY A 21 18.61 11.52 -7.94
C GLY A 21 18.84 11.51 -9.47
N ARG A 22 20.08 11.35 -9.92
CA ARG A 22 20.49 11.28 -11.33
C ARG A 22 21.17 9.94 -11.66
N PRO A 23 20.52 8.79 -11.37
CA PRO A 23 21.15 7.48 -11.54
C PRO A 23 21.49 7.13 -12.98
N GLU A 24 20.77 7.63 -14.01
CA GLU A 24 21.08 7.40 -15.42
C GLU A 24 22.46 7.97 -15.78
N GLN A 25 22.74 9.20 -15.33
CA GLN A 25 24.03 9.86 -15.58
C GLN A 25 25.16 9.14 -14.83
N ALA A 26 24.89 8.56 -13.67
CA ALA A 26 25.86 7.75 -12.97
C ALA A 26 26.19 6.46 -13.74
N VAL A 27 25.20 5.79 -14.30
CA VAL A 27 25.42 4.58 -15.15
C VAL A 27 26.26 4.91 -16.36
N GLU A 28 25.93 6.02 -17.07
CA GLU A 28 26.72 6.48 -18.22
C GLU A 28 28.18 6.72 -17.83
N LEU A 29 28.43 7.42 -16.72
CA LEU A 29 29.78 7.71 -16.24
C LEU A 29 30.52 6.42 -15.85
N LEU A 30 29.90 5.52 -15.08
CA LEU A 30 30.54 4.29 -14.61
C LEU A 30 30.90 3.32 -15.74
N THR A 31 30.12 3.32 -16.83
CA THR A 31 30.44 2.48 -18.01
C THR A 31 31.67 2.95 -18.77
N THR A 32 32.11 4.19 -18.58
CA THR A 32 33.33 4.73 -19.19
C THR A 32 34.61 4.45 -18.38
N VAL A 33 34.47 4.04 -17.10
CA VAL A 33 35.60 3.79 -16.20
C VAL A 33 36.33 2.51 -16.64
N PRO A 34 37.66 2.55 -16.90
CA PRO A 34 38.43 1.37 -17.26
C PRO A 34 38.50 0.39 -16.08
N GLN A 35 38.01 -0.83 -16.28
CA GLN A 35 37.98 -1.89 -15.24
C GLN A 35 39.22 -2.82 -15.35
N THR A 36 40.40 -2.26 -15.15
CA THR A 36 41.68 -2.96 -15.29
C THR A 36 42.19 -3.54 -13.98
N ASP A 37 41.75 -3.04 -12.87
CA ASP A 37 42.14 -3.43 -11.50
C ASP A 37 40.93 -4.05 -10.77
N PRO A 38 41.09 -5.18 -10.05
CA PRO A 38 40.01 -5.81 -9.29
C PRO A 38 39.29 -4.89 -8.33
N ASP A 39 40.00 -3.99 -7.65
CA ASP A 39 39.39 -3.03 -6.72
C ASP A 39 38.54 -2.01 -7.44
N VAL A 40 38.94 -1.58 -8.65
CA VAL A 40 38.12 -0.71 -9.52
C VAL A 40 36.89 -1.47 -10.02
N VAL A 41 37.03 -2.73 -10.43
CA VAL A 41 35.91 -3.60 -10.82
C VAL A 41 34.89 -3.69 -9.73
N VAL A 42 35.29 -3.95 -8.48
CA VAL A 42 34.38 -4.01 -7.32
C VAL A 42 33.66 -2.69 -7.15
N SER A 43 34.41 -1.58 -7.04
CA SER A 43 33.83 -0.27 -6.73
C SER A 43 32.88 0.23 -7.84
N VAL A 44 33.22 0.02 -9.12
CA VAL A 44 32.35 0.35 -10.28
C VAL A 44 31.08 -0.49 -10.24
N ASN A 45 31.20 -1.80 -10.05
CA ASN A 45 30.05 -2.69 -10.09
C ASN A 45 29.14 -2.54 -8.85
N CYS A 46 29.68 -2.23 -7.68
CA CYS A 46 28.88 -1.83 -6.51
C CYS A 46 28.10 -0.54 -6.77
N ALA A 47 28.73 0.47 -7.36
CA ALA A 47 28.06 1.72 -7.72
C ALA A 47 27.00 1.52 -8.83
N LEU A 48 27.28 0.64 -9.83
CA LEU A 48 26.29 0.24 -10.83
C LEU A 48 25.09 -0.48 -10.21
N ALA A 49 25.33 -1.41 -9.28
CA ALA A 49 24.25 -2.10 -8.57
C ALA A 49 23.34 -1.11 -7.84
N PHE A 50 23.93 -0.11 -7.16
CA PHE A 50 23.18 0.95 -6.52
C PHE A 50 22.39 1.81 -7.52
N ALA A 51 23.01 2.24 -8.61
CA ALA A 51 22.36 3.05 -9.65
C ALA A 51 21.17 2.31 -10.29
N HIS A 52 21.35 1.02 -10.65
CA HIS A 52 20.29 0.20 -11.22
C HIS A 52 19.14 -0.06 -10.25
N LEU A 53 19.41 -0.23 -8.95
CA LEU A 53 18.33 -0.27 -7.93
C LEU A 53 17.52 1.02 -7.86
N ARG A 54 18.18 2.17 -8.05
CA ARG A 54 17.48 3.48 -8.08
C ARG A 54 16.63 3.66 -9.35
N LEU A 55 16.91 2.88 -10.39
CA LEU A 55 16.18 2.83 -11.65
C LEU A 55 15.13 1.71 -11.73
N ASP A 56 14.88 0.99 -10.62
CA ASP A 56 14.04 -0.21 -10.56
C ASP A 56 14.46 -1.34 -11.55
N GLN A 57 15.74 -1.32 -11.97
CA GLN A 57 16.36 -2.31 -12.85
C GLN A 57 16.99 -3.44 -12.01
N CYS A 58 16.15 -4.27 -11.41
CA CYS A 58 16.58 -5.27 -10.44
C CYS A 58 17.53 -6.33 -11.03
N ALA A 59 17.31 -6.75 -12.27
CA ALA A 59 18.15 -7.75 -12.94
C ALA A 59 19.56 -7.23 -13.22
N GLU A 60 19.69 -6.01 -13.71
CA GLU A 60 20.96 -5.33 -13.99
C GLU A 60 21.70 -5.01 -12.70
N ALA A 61 20.98 -4.65 -11.64
CA ALA A 61 21.56 -4.45 -10.31
C ALA A 61 22.19 -5.74 -9.78
N HIS A 62 21.45 -6.84 -9.84
CA HIS A 62 21.94 -8.15 -9.40
C HIS A 62 23.16 -8.60 -10.22
N ALA A 63 23.10 -8.54 -11.55
CA ALA A 63 24.22 -8.89 -12.42
C ALA A 63 25.48 -8.03 -12.14
N SER A 64 25.30 -6.77 -11.76
CA SER A 64 26.44 -5.92 -11.37
C SER A 64 27.00 -6.34 -10.02
N ALA A 65 26.16 -6.65 -9.03
CA ALA A 65 26.61 -7.15 -7.73
C ALA A 65 27.33 -8.52 -7.84
N GLU A 66 26.85 -9.43 -8.69
CA GLU A 66 27.55 -10.69 -8.97
C GLU A 66 28.95 -10.46 -9.54
N ARG A 67 29.11 -9.53 -10.49
CA ARG A 67 30.44 -9.18 -11.05
C ARG A 67 31.38 -8.61 -9.98
N ALA A 68 30.85 -7.81 -9.04
CA ALA A 68 31.64 -7.31 -7.92
C ALA A 68 32.15 -8.45 -7.01
N VAL A 69 31.27 -9.41 -6.66
CA VAL A 69 31.65 -10.56 -5.83
C VAL A 69 32.59 -11.50 -6.58
N GLN A 70 32.45 -11.69 -7.90
CA GLN A 70 33.38 -12.47 -8.70
C GLN A 70 34.79 -11.88 -8.72
N ALA A 71 34.91 -10.54 -8.72
CA ALA A 71 36.21 -9.86 -8.66
C ALA A 71 36.84 -9.91 -7.26
N ALA A 72 36.04 -9.83 -6.20
CA ALA A 72 36.52 -9.93 -4.82
C ALA A 72 35.48 -10.64 -3.91
N PRO A 73 35.58 -11.97 -3.77
CA PRO A 73 34.63 -12.79 -3.01
C PRO A 73 34.53 -12.47 -1.52
N ASP A 74 35.56 -11.86 -0.94
CA ASP A 74 35.66 -11.50 0.47
C ASP A 74 35.37 -9.99 0.72
N SER A 75 34.97 -9.25 -0.32
CA SER A 75 34.61 -7.86 -0.18
C SER A 75 33.24 -7.73 0.49
N SER A 76 33.22 -7.10 1.67
CA SER A 76 31.97 -6.81 2.39
C SER A 76 31.05 -5.87 1.61
N GLU A 77 31.59 -4.91 0.86
CA GLU A 77 30.83 -4.01 -0.01
C GLU A 77 30.15 -4.78 -1.16
N ALA A 78 30.90 -5.67 -1.84
CA ALA A 78 30.35 -6.51 -2.91
C ALA A 78 29.24 -7.44 -2.38
N LEU A 79 29.49 -8.09 -1.24
CA LEU A 79 28.51 -8.98 -0.60
C LEU A 79 27.27 -8.22 -0.10
N TYR A 80 27.44 -6.97 0.36
CA TYR A 80 26.31 -6.11 0.72
C TYR A 80 25.37 -5.89 -0.48
N TRP A 81 25.90 -5.50 -1.63
CA TRP A 81 25.09 -5.24 -2.82
C TRP A 81 24.52 -6.54 -3.40
N LEU A 82 25.26 -7.66 -3.37
CA LEU A 82 24.71 -8.96 -3.75
C LEU A 82 23.51 -9.32 -2.87
N THR A 83 23.66 -9.20 -1.54
CA THR A 83 22.53 -9.42 -0.59
C THR A 83 21.34 -8.51 -0.86
N ALA A 84 21.59 -7.24 -1.16
CA ALA A 84 20.53 -6.24 -1.38
C ALA A 84 19.73 -6.48 -2.66
N THR A 85 20.35 -7.15 -3.65
CA THR A 85 19.77 -7.41 -4.98
C THR A 85 19.34 -8.85 -5.19
N GLU A 86 19.62 -9.76 -4.26
CA GLU A 86 19.37 -11.21 -4.35
C GLU A 86 17.85 -11.50 -4.41
N PRO A 87 17.35 -12.09 -5.50
CA PRO A 87 15.93 -12.43 -5.63
C PRO A 87 15.52 -13.67 -4.84
N ASP A 88 16.49 -14.61 -4.60
CA ASP A 88 16.21 -15.80 -3.79
C ASP A 88 16.32 -15.49 -2.30
N ALA A 89 15.22 -15.69 -1.60
CA ALA A 89 15.11 -15.37 -0.19
C ALA A 89 16.02 -16.21 0.72
N ALA A 90 16.33 -17.46 0.33
CA ALA A 90 17.22 -18.33 1.09
C ALA A 90 18.69 -17.91 0.90
N LEU A 91 19.09 -17.62 -0.35
CA LEU A 91 20.43 -17.09 -0.64
C LEU A 91 20.66 -15.73 -0.01
N ALA A 92 19.66 -14.83 -0.06
CA ALA A 92 19.73 -13.52 0.62
C ALA A 92 19.97 -13.69 2.13
N LEU A 93 19.33 -14.68 2.76
CA LEU A 93 19.53 -14.97 4.19
C LEU A 93 20.94 -15.49 4.48
N GLU A 94 21.46 -16.38 3.65
CA GLU A 94 22.82 -16.88 3.74
C GLU A 94 23.85 -15.75 3.58
N HIS A 95 23.75 -14.98 2.50
CA HIS A 95 24.62 -13.84 2.22
C HIS A 95 24.59 -12.79 3.33
N SER A 96 23.40 -12.44 3.85
CA SER A 96 23.27 -11.47 4.93
C SER A 96 23.91 -11.98 6.24
N SER A 97 23.84 -13.28 6.51
CA SER A 97 24.48 -13.89 7.68
C SER A 97 26.00 -13.80 7.58
N ARG A 98 26.57 -14.19 6.43
CA ARG A 98 27.98 -14.06 6.15
C ARG A 98 28.46 -12.60 6.23
N LEU A 99 27.66 -11.68 5.71
CA LEU A 99 27.99 -10.25 5.77
C LEU A 99 28.08 -9.72 7.20
N VAL A 100 27.18 -10.12 8.10
CA VAL A 100 27.23 -9.74 9.53
C VAL A 100 28.40 -10.40 10.26
N GLU A 101 28.83 -11.60 9.84
CA GLU A 101 30.04 -12.24 10.38
C GLU A 101 31.32 -11.48 9.98
N LEU A 102 31.38 -10.97 8.75
CA LEU A 102 32.51 -10.17 8.26
C LEU A 102 32.55 -8.78 8.94
N GLU A 103 31.41 -8.12 9.06
CA GLU A 103 31.28 -6.74 9.53
C GLU A 103 30.27 -6.62 10.70
N PRO A 104 30.57 -7.21 11.88
CA PRO A 104 29.61 -7.30 12.98
C PRO A 104 29.23 -5.96 13.62
N GLN A 105 30.08 -4.94 13.45
CA GLN A 105 29.88 -3.59 14.00
C GLN A 105 29.32 -2.59 12.96
N TRP A 106 29.16 -2.99 11.72
CA TRP A 106 28.60 -2.13 10.69
C TRP A 106 27.06 -2.17 10.71
N GLY A 107 26.42 -1.14 11.26
CA GLY A 107 24.97 -1.05 11.40
C GLY A 107 24.18 -1.32 10.13
N PRO A 108 24.56 -0.79 8.94
CA PRO A 108 23.88 -1.07 7.68
C PRO A 108 23.80 -2.55 7.29
N CYS A 109 24.81 -3.36 7.61
CA CYS A 109 24.76 -4.81 7.34
C CYS A 109 23.67 -5.50 8.16
N ARG A 110 23.58 -5.17 9.46
CA ARG A 110 22.53 -5.69 10.33
C ARG A 110 21.14 -5.20 9.91
N ALA A 111 21.04 -3.95 9.49
CA ALA A 111 19.80 -3.43 8.93
C ALA A 111 19.37 -4.19 7.67
N LEU A 112 20.31 -4.46 6.76
CA LEU A 112 20.04 -5.27 5.58
C LEU A 112 19.57 -6.68 5.96
N ARG A 113 20.25 -7.34 6.90
CA ARG A 113 19.83 -8.65 7.43
C ARG A 113 18.43 -8.58 8.04
N ALA A 114 18.11 -7.53 8.79
CA ALA A 114 16.78 -7.33 9.37
C ALA A 114 15.68 -7.25 8.28
N ARG A 115 15.95 -6.61 7.14
CA ARG A 115 15.04 -6.56 5.99
C ARG A 115 14.84 -7.93 5.38
N VAL A 116 15.93 -8.69 5.17
CA VAL A 116 15.90 -10.06 4.64
C VAL A 116 15.10 -10.98 5.57
N LEU A 117 15.38 -10.96 6.87
CA LEU A 117 14.65 -11.73 7.88
C LEU A 117 13.15 -11.38 7.88
N LYS A 118 12.81 -10.09 7.77
CA LYS A 118 11.41 -9.63 7.69
C LYS A 118 10.72 -10.14 6.45
N GLY A 119 11.40 -10.13 5.30
CA GLY A 119 10.90 -10.69 4.03
C GLY A 119 10.63 -12.19 4.13
N ASN A 120 11.47 -12.93 4.88
CA ASN A 120 11.33 -14.36 5.17
C ASN A 120 10.34 -14.70 6.29
N GLY A 121 9.61 -13.71 6.84
CA GLY A 121 8.63 -13.92 7.90
C GLY A 121 9.22 -14.10 9.32
N GLN A 122 10.55 -14.03 9.48
CA GLN A 122 11.26 -14.15 10.75
C GLN A 122 11.22 -12.83 11.54
N THR A 123 9.99 -12.40 11.88
CA THR A 123 9.75 -11.04 12.39
C THR A 123 10.45 -10.74 13.70
N GLU A 124 10.51 -11.67 14.64
CA GLU A 124 11.15 -11.44 15.94
C GLU A 124 12.66 -11.25 15.83
N GLU A 125 13.31 -12.05 14.98
CA GLU A 125 14.73 -11.92 14.72
C GLU A 125 15.03 -10.63 13.96
N ALA A 126 14.21 -10.29 12.96
CA ALA A 126 14.30 -9.02 12.25
C ALA A 126 14.24 -7.82 13.21
N VAL A 127 13.34 -7.85 14.21
CA VAL A 127 13.23 -6.79 15.23
C VAL A 127 14.52 -6.68 16.07
N ARG A 128 15.09 -7.81 16.48
CA ARG A 128 16.35 -7.80 17.24
C ARG A 128 17.50 -7.20 16.42
N GLU A 129 17.66 -7.64 15.18
CA GLU A 129 18.72 -7.14 14.28
C GLU A 129 18.51 -5.64 13.94
N ALA A 130 17.29 -5.21 13.71
CA ALA A 130 17.00 -3.79 13.41
C ALA A 130 17.31 -2.87 14.61
N ARG A 131 16.97 -3.28 15.82
CA ARG A 131 17.31 -2.52 17.04
C ARG A 131 18.81 -2.47 17.28
N GLU A 132 19.51 -3.57 17.07
CA GLU A 132 20.97 -3.60 17.19
C GLU A 132 21.64 -2.75 16.11
N ALA A 133 21.15 -2.77 14.88
CA ALA A 133 21.60 -1.89 13.81
C ALA A 133 21.46 -0.40 14.20
N ALA A 134 20.32 -0.01 14.76
CA ALA A 134 20.09 1.36 15.20
C ALA A 134 20.95 1.77 16.40
N ARG A 135 21.31 0.83 17.27
CA ARG A 135 22.28 1.08 18.35
C ARG A 135 23.69 1.36 17.80
N LEU A 136 24.09 0.65 16.75
CA LEU A 136 25.41 0.80 16.11
C LEU A 136 25.51 2.05 15.22
N ALA A 137 24.41 2.43 14.57
CA ALA A 137 24.38 3.56 13.65
C ALA A 137 23.11 4.41 13.86
N PRO A 138 23.03 5.17 14.98
CA PRO A 138 21.80 5.86 15.43
C PRO A 138 21.39 7.06 14.57
N GLU A 139 22.25 7.56 13.71
CA GLU A 139 21.98 8.68 12.80
C GLU A 139 21.95 8.25 11.32
N ASN A 140 22.08 6.96 11.06
CA ASN A 140 22.05 6.48 9.68
C ASN A 140 20.62 6.36 9.18
N VAL A 141 20.28 7.12 8.16
CA VAL A 141 18.92 7.19 7.56
C VAL A 141 18.42 5.83 7.08
N PHE A 142 19.27 5.02 6.42
CA PHE A 142 18.91 3.68 5.97
C PHE A 142 18.58 2.74 7.14
N VAL A 143 19.38 2.81 8.21
CA VAL A 143 19.18 2.00 9.42
C VAL A 143 17.90 2.38 10.14
N LEU A 144 17.65 3.67 10.33
CA LEU A 144 16.41 4.17 10.97
C LEU A 144 15.17 3.88 10.14
N ASN A 145 15.22 4.04 8.82
CA ASN A 145 14.14 3.64 7.91
C ASN A 145 13.84 2.14 7.99
N THR A 146 14.90 1.32 8.08
CA THR A 146 14.76 -0.13 8.25
C THR A 146 14.15 -0.49 9.59
N LEU A 147 14.57 0.17 10.68
CA LEU A 147 13.96 0.00 12.00
C LEU A 147 12.46 0.28 11.94
N GLY A 148 12.06 1.44 11.40
CA GLY A 148 10.65 1.79 11.22
C GLY A 148 9.89 0.76 10.38
N PHE A 149 10.47 0.30 9.27
CA PHE A 149 9.88 -0.72 8.40
C PHE A 149 9.64 -2.06 9.11
N VAL A 150 10.61 -2.53 9.88
CA VAL A 150 10.52 -3.81 10.60
C VAL A 150 9.52 -3.74 11.74
N LEU A 151 9.51 -2.63 12.48
CA LEU A 151 8.68 -2.43 13.68
C LEU A 151 7.22 -2.11 13.39
N ARG A 152 6.88 -1.55 12.23
CA ARG A 152 5.54 -0.99 11.94
C ARG A 152 4.36 -1.93 12.19
N GLY A 153 4.56 -3.25 12.11
CA GLY A 153 3.51 -4.25 12.33
C GLY A 153 3.26 -4.60 13.79
N SER A 154 4.32 -4.62 14.59
CA SER A 154 4.28 -5.10 15.98
C SER A 154 4.48 -3.97 17.02
N TYR A 155 5.18 -2.91 16.66
CA TYR A 155 5.56 -1.79 17.52
C TYR A 155 5.36 -0.46 16.80
N PRO A 156 4.10 -0.07 16.48
CA PRO A 156 3.81 1.09 15.62
C PRO A 156 4.30 2.43 16.20
N ASP A 157 4.31 2.59 17.51
CA ASP A 157 4.74 3.83 18.14
C ASP A 157 6.28 4.00 18.06
N GLU A 158 7.04 2.91 18.28
CA GLU A 158 8.51 2.91 18.08
C GLU A 158 8.86 3.10 16.58
N ALA A 159 8.06 2.54 15.68
CA ALA A 159 8.25 2.75 14.24
C ALA A 159 8.02 4.21 13.84
N LEU A 160 7.01 4.86 14.43
CA LEU A 160 6.75 6.28 14.21
C LEU A 160 7.92 7.15 14.70
N GLU A 161 8.48 6.82 15.88
CA GLU A 161 9.66 7.50 16.42
C GLU A 161 10.88 7.35 15.49
N ALA A 162 11.14 6.13 15.00
CA ALA A 162 12.24 5.88 14.08
C ALA A 162 12.11 6.70 12.78
N TYR A 163 10.92 6.71 12.15
CA TYR A 163 10.69 7.53 10.97
C TYR A 163 10.74 9.05 11.26
N SER A 164 10.29 9.50 12.43
CA SER A 164 10.39 10.91 12.82
C SER A 164 11.83 11.36 12.93
N ARG A 165 12.71 10.52 13.49
CA ARG A 165 14.16 10.78 13.53
C ARG A 165 14.77 10.84 12.13
N VAL A 166 14.32 10.01 11.19
CA VAL A 166 14.75 10.14 9.79
C VAL A 166 14.42 11.53 9.25
N LEU A 167 13.20 12.03 9.48
CA LEU A 167 12.78 13.34 8.99
C LEU A 167 13.45 14.52 9.71
N GLU A 168 14.00 14.31 10.90
CA GLU A 168 14.86 15.29 11.58
C GLU A 168 16.24 15.41 10.89
N ILE A 169 16.77 14.29 10.38
CA ILE A 169 18.06 14.23 9.67
C ILE A 169 17.89 14.64 8.19
N ASP A 170 16.92 14.05 7.51
CA ASP A 170 16.56 14.34 6.13
C ASP A 170 15.04 14.61 6.02
N PRO A 171 14.63 15.88 6.08
CA PRO A 171 13.22 16.26 5.92
C PRO A 171 12.63 15.88 4.55
N GLY A 172 13.48 15.59 3.56
CA GLY A 172 13.08 15.17 2.20
C GLY A 172 12.83 13.67 2.04
N ASP A 173 13.20 12.83 3.02
CA ASP A 173 13.12 11.36 2.88
C ASP A 173 11.69 10.88 2.61
N THR A 174 11.50 10.32 1.42
CA THR A 174 10.19 9.81 0.97
C THR A 174 9.80 8.52 1.66
N GLY A 175 10.78 7.67 2.03
CA GLY A 175 10.55 6.41 2.71
C GLY A 175 9.97 6.59 4.11
N ALA A 176 10.52 7.54 4.88
CA ALA A 176 9.99 7.89 6.19
C ALA A 176 8.59 8.52 6.12
N ARG A 177 8.37 9.46 5.18
CA ARG A 177 7.05 10.05 4.96
C ARG A 177 6.01 8.99 4.62
N GLU A 178 6.34 8.05 3.73
CA GLU A 178 5.48 6.93 3.38
C GLU A 178 5.24 6.00 4.58
N GLY A 179 6.29 5.69 5.36
CA GLY A 179 6.20 4.90 6.57
C GLY A 179 5.22 5.50 7.59
N ILE A 180 5.33 6.80 7.86
CA ILE A 180 4.40 7.54 8.73
C ILE A 180 2.99 7.55 8.15
N ALA A 181 2.83 7.80 6.84
CA ALA A 181 1.53 7.80 6.20
C ALA A 181 0.84 6.43 6.34
N ARG A 182 1.58 5.33 6.19
CA ARG A 182 1.06 3.97 6.39
C ARG A 182 0.66 3.69 7.83
N LEU A 183 1.44 4.13 8.82
CA LEU A 183 1.13 3.98 10.24
C LEU A 183 -0.13 4.76 10.65
N LYS A 184 -0.28 5.98 10.15
CA LYS A 184 -1.41 6.88 10.45
C LYS A 184 -2.69 6.55 9.67
N ARG A 185 -2.63 5.64 8.72
CA ARG A 185 -3.73 5.31 7.78
C ARG A 185 -5.08 5.05 8.47
N PHE A 186 -5.09 4.35 9.58
CA PHE A 186 -6.32 3.96 10.27
C PHE A 186 -6.70 4.87 11.44
N ARG A 187 -5.72 5.47 12.10
CA ARG A 187 -5.94 6.34 13.27
C ARG A 187 -6.15 7.80 12.88
N GLU A 188 -5.35 8.29 11.94
CA GLU A 188 -5.27 9.70 11.54
C GLU A 188 -5.33 9.82 10.00
N ALA A 189 -6.41 9.30 9.42
CA ALA A 189 -6.49 9.15 7.97
C ALA A 189 -6.46 10.49 7.21
N ASP A 190 -6.87 11.60 7.83
CA ASP A 190 -6.76 12.93 7.20
C ASP A 190 -5.31 13.41 7.12
N GLU A 191 -4.49 13.10 8.12
CA GLU A 191 -3.05 13.39 8.09
C GLU A 191 -2.32 12.46 7.12
N SER A 192 -2.62 11.16 7.17
CA SER A 192 -2.12 10.20 6.19
C SER A 192 -2.42 10.63 4.76
N SER A 193 -3.64 11.10 4.49
CA SER A 193 -4.03 11.59 3.15
C SER A 193 -3.24 12.84 2.73
N ARG A 194 -2.91 13.72 3.67
CA ARG A 194 -2.04 14.89 3.40
C ARG A 194 -0.62 14.48 3.07
N LEU A 195 -0.07 13.51 3.79
CA LEU A 195 1.27 12.98 3.54
C LEU A 195 1.36 12.30 2.17
N TYR A 196 0.38 11.45 1.79
CA TYR A 196 0.37 10.84 0.46
C TYR A 196 0.20 11.86 -0.67
N ARG A 197 -0.56 12.93 -0.48
CA ARG A 197 -0.64 14.04 -1.45
C ARG A 197 0.71 14.74 -1.63
N GLY A 198 1.38 15.09 -0.53
CA GLY A 198 2.71 15.68 -0.61
C GLY A 198 3.74 14.77 -1.28
N LEU A 199 3.65 13.43 -1.06
CA LEU A 199 4.49 12.46 -1.77
C LEU A 199 4.18 12.42 -3.28
N LEU A 200 2.90 12.52 -3.66
CA LEU A 200 2.49 12.55 -5.07
C LEU A 200 2.93 13.84 -5.78
N GLU A 201 2.87 14.99 -5.10
CA GLU A 201 3.37 16.27 -5.64
C GLU A 201 4.89 16.23 -5.91
N THR A 202 5.65 15.55 -5.06
CA THR A 202 7.12 15.43 -5.23
C THR A 202 7.51 14.31 -6.20
N ASN A 203 6.66 13.28 -6.37
CA ASN A 203 6.93 12.11 -7.21
C ASN A 203 5.67 11.69 -7.98
N PRO A 204 5.26 12.45 -9.00
CA PRO A 204 3.99 12.25 -9.71
C PRO A 204 3.92 10.91 -10.47
N ASP A 205 5.06 10.35 -10.86
CA ASP A 205 5.13 9.12 -11.64
C ASP A 205 4.94 7.84 -10.79
N GLN A 206 4.92 7.98 -9.45
CA GLN A 206 4.72 6.84 -8.56
C GLN A 206 3.23 6.57 -8.30
N GLY A 207 2.57 5.87 -9.21
CA GLY A 207 1.15 5.50 -9.12
C GLY A 207 0.76 4.75 -7.85
N GLN A 208 1.73 4.19 -7.11
CA GLN A 208 1.46 3.55 -5.80
C GLN A 208 0.91 4.54 -4.76
N TYR A 209 1.28 5.81 -4.78
CA TYR A 209 0.75 6.82 -3.83
C TYR A 209 -0.69 7.19 -4.15
N GLU A 210 -1.03 7.27 -5.43
CA GLU A 210 -2.42 7.39 -5.87
C GLU A 210 -3.25 6.20 -5.39
N GLU A 211 -2.76 4.98 -5.60
CA GLU A 211 -3.47 3.77 -5.17
C GLU A 211 -3.72 3.76 -3.65
N GLN A 212 -2.74 4.16 -2.84
CA GLN A 212 -2.91 4.26 -1.39
C GLN A 212 -3.96 5.30 -1.02
N LEU A 213 -3.91 6.48 -1.62
CA LEU A 213 -4.87 7.57 -1.38
C LEU A 213 -6.30 7.12 -1.73
N TYR A 214 -6.51 6.55 -2.93
CA TYR A 214 -7.80 6.01 -3.34
C TYR A 214 -8.27 4.88 -2.41
N SER A 215 -7.37 3.96 -2.03
CA SER A 215 -7.73 2.83 -1.17
C SER A 215 -8.25 3.27 0.20
N MET A 216 -7.73 4.37 0.76
CA MET A 216 -8.16 4.90 2.05
C MET A 216 -9.58 5.48 1.98
N VAL A 217 -9.86 6.23 0.93
CA VAL A 217 -11.19 6.85 0.74
C VAL A 217 -12.24 5.79 0.46
N PHE A 218 -11.92 4.82 -0.40
CA PHE A 218 -12.86 3.74 -0.73
C PHE A 218 -13.09 2.79 0.43
N LEU A 219 -12.09 2.50 1.26
CA LEU A 219 -12.29 1.68 2.45
C LEU A 219 -13.26 2.37 3.44
N ARG A 220 -13.12 3.70 3.64
CA ARG A 220 -14.05 4.48 4.48
C ARG A 220 -15.46 4.47 3.90
N ALA A 221 -15.60 4.74 2.60
CA ALA A 221 -16.89 4.72 1.92
C ALA A 221 -17.53 3.32 1.99
N PHE A 222 -16.76 2.26 1.84
CA PHE A 222 -17.22 0.87 1.95
C PHE A 222 -17.73 0.54 3.36
N VAL A 223 -16.94 0.86 4.40
CA VAL A 223 -17.33 0.62 5.80
C VAL A 223 -18.59 1.42 6.14
N PHE A 224 -18.65 2.69 5.74
CA PHE A 224 -19.82 3.52 5.95
C PHE A 224 -21.06 2.96 5.22
N ALA A 225 -20.93 2.54 3.97
CA ALA A 225 -21.99 1.91 3.20
C ALA A 225 -22.49 0.61 3.87
N ALA A 226 -21.59 -0.22 4.39
CA ALA A 226 -21.94 -1.43 5.11
C ALA A 226 -22.73 -1.13 6.40
N ILE A 227 -22.30 -0.13 7.18
CA ILE A 227 -23.00 0.30 8.39
C ILE A 227 -24.40 0.83 8.04
N VAL A 228 -24.52 1.67 7.02
CA VAL A 228 -25.81 2.23 6.59
C VAL A 228 -26.77 1.12 6.12
N THR A 229 -26.27 0.11 5.40
CA THR A 229 -27.08 -1.03 4.95
C THR A 229 -27.58 -1.87 6.14
N LEU A 230 -26.73 -2.07 7.15
CA LEU A 230 -27.12 -2.77 8.38
C LEU A 230 -28.19 -1.96 9.17
N LEU A 231 -28.04 -0.64 9.23
CA LEU A 231 -29.02 0.25 9.88
C LEU A 231 -30.34 0.26 9.12
N ASP A 232 -30.31 0.22 7.78
CA ASP A 232 -31.52 0.11 6.96
C ASP A 232 -32.25 -1.20 7.23
N ALA A 233 -31.54 -2.32 7.23
CA ALA A 233 -32.10 -3.63 7.55
C ALA A 233 -32.70 -3.70 8.96
N ALA A 234 -32.01 -3.12 9.94
CA ALA A 234 -32.49 -3.04 11.31
C ALA A 234 -33.75 -2.15 11.44
N GLY A 235 -33.81 -1.03 10.71
CA GLY A 235 -34.98 -0.15 10.65
C GLY A 235 -36.20 -0.89 10.08
N TRP A 236 -36.05 -1.61 8.99
CA TRP A 236 -37.14 -2.41 8.41
C TRP A 236 -37.57 -3.56 9.35
N LEU A 237 -36.64 -4.21 10.03
CA LEU A 237 -36.99 -5.22 11.03
C LEU A 237 -37.81 -4.61 12.18
N ALA A 238 -37.47 -3.43 12.65
CA ALA A 238 -38.25 -2.71 13.68
C ALA A 238 -39.66 -2.32 13.19
N MET A 239 -39.82 -2.05 11.88
CA MET A 239 -41.12 -1.74 11.30
C MET A 239 -41.99 -2.99 11.06
N ALA A 240 -41.43 -4.19 11.14
CA ALA A 240 -42.18 -5.41 10.96
C ALA A 240 -43.26 -5.62 12.04
N VAL A 241 -43.03 -5.18 13.27
CA VAL A 241 -43.98 -5.29 14.39
C VAL A 241 -45.22 -4.43 14.15
N PRO A 242 -45.17 -3.10 13.90
CA PRO A 242 -46.35 -2.32 13.59
C PRO A 242 -47.04 -2.78 12.30
N TYR A 243 -46.28 -3.30 11.30
CA TYR A 243 -46.87 -3.87 10.11
C TYR A 243 -47.75 -5.08 10.39
N THR A 244 -47.33 -6.01 11.24
CA THR A 244 -48.09 -7.20 11.66
C THR A 244 -49.27 -6.86 12.56
N LEU A 245 -49.23 -5.74 13.31
CA LEU A 245 -50.29 -5.22 14.14
C LEU A 245 -51.39 -4.45 13.37
N GLY A 246 -51.32 -4.41 12.04
CA GLY A 246 -52.28 -3.76 11.17
C GLY A 246 -51.98 -2.30 10.80
N TRP A 247 -50.89 -1.74 11.30
CA TRP A 247 -50.47 -0.35 11.00
C TRP A 247 -49.59 -0.29 9.73
N ARG A 248 -50.03 -1.02 8.71
CA ARG A 248 -49.28 -1.24 7.48
C ARG A 248 -48.84 0.04 6.77
N THR A 249 -49.75 1.00 6.58
CA THR A 249 -49.46 2.28 5.92
C THR A 249 -48.43 3.11 6.69
N ALA A 250 -48.58 3.19 8.02
CA ALA A 250 -47.64 3.91 8.87
C ALA A 250 -46.26 3.26 8.84
N ALA A 251 -46.16 1.95 8.94
CA ALA A 251 -44.88 1.22 8.86
C ALA A 251 -44.18 1.43 7.52
N LEU A 252 -44.91 1.37 6.40
CA LEU A 252 -44.36 1.61 5.07
C LEU A 252 -43.86 3.06 4.90
N VAL A 253 -44.65 4.05 5.35
CA VAL A 253 -44.23 5.46 5.27
C VAL A 253 -42.98 5.71 6.12
N CYS A 254 -42.93 5.24 7.37
CA CYS A 254 -41.78 5.43 8.24
C CYS A 254 -40.56 4.71 7.68
N GLY A 255 -40.69 3.48 7.17
CA GLY A 255 -39.59 2.73 6.54
C GLY A 255 -39.07 3.41 5.29
N THR A 256 -39.94 3.95 4.41
CA THR A 256 -39.50 4.66 3.21
C THR A 256 -38.77 5.97 3.55
N VAL A 257 -39.26 6.73 4.52
CA VAL A 257 -38.57 7.95 5.01
C VAL A 257 -37.20 7.59 5.60
N TRP A 258 -37.12 6.54 6.39
CA TRP A 258 -35.86 6.04 6.97
C TRP A 258 -34.86 5.69 5.89
N SER A 259 -35.19 4.85 4.92
CA SER A 259 -34.31 4.46 3.82
C SER A 259 -33.88 5.66 2.97
N LEU A 260 -34.76 6.61 2.73
CA LEU A 260 -34.43 7.85 2.00
C LEU A 260 -33.39 8.68 2.75
N LEU A 261 -33.54 8.84 4.05
CA LEU A 261 -32.57 9.58 4.88
C LEU A 261 -31.20 8.90 4.87
N LEU A 262 -31.16 7.57 4.96
CA LEU A 262 -29.92 6.82 4.87
C LEU A 262 -29.26 6.91 3.48
N ALA A 263 -30.05 6.88 2.41
CA ALA A 263 -29.56 7.06 1.04
C ALA A 263 -28.97 8.47 0.82
N LEU A 264 -29.59 9.49 1.38
CA LEU A 264 -29.08 10.87 1.35
C LEU A 264 -27.78 11.01 2.16
N ALA A 265 -27.67 10.36 3.32
CA ALA A 265 -26.45 10.34 4.13
C ALA A 265 -25.30 9.65 3.36
N LEU A 266 -25.55 8.49 2.74
CA LEU A 266 -24.57 7.81 1.89
C LEU A 266 -24.10 8.71 0.74
N ARG A 267 -25.03 9.35 0.04
CA ARG A 267 -24.71 10.25 -1.07
C ARG A 267 -23.86 11.43 -0.62
N SER A 268 -24.20 12.02 0.54
CA SER A 268 -23.47 13.15 1.12
C SER A 268 -22.02 12.77 1.46
N GLU A 269 -21.85 11.65 2.17
CA GLU A 269 -20.53 11.14 2.56
C GLU A 269 -19.67 10.80 1.34
N PHE A 270 -20.26 10.14 0.35
CA PHE A 270 -19.57 9.82 -0.89
C PHE A 270 -19.13 11.07 -1.65
N LYS A 271 -20.00 12.10 -1.72
CA LYS A 271 -19.68 13.38 -2.36
C LYS A 271 -18.55 14.11 -1.61
N GLN A 272 -18.57 14.12 -0.28
CA GLN A 272 -17.53 14.76 0.52
C GLN A 272 -16.18 14.07 0.36
N ASN A 273 -16.17 12.74 0.37
CA ASN A 273 -14.95 11.96 0.19
C ASN A 273 -14.34 12.15 -1.20
N THR A 274 -15.16 12.14 -2.26
CA THR A 274 -14.68 12.40 -3.63
C THR A 274 -14.21 13.85 -3.82
N ALA A 275 -14.86 14.84 -3.19
CA ALA A 275 -14.42 16.22 -3.24
C ALA A 275 -13.05 16.43 -2.58
N LYS A 276 -12.82 15.82 -1.41
CA LYS A 276 -11.54 15.89 -0.69
C LYS A 276 -10.36 15.31 -1.51
N ILE A 277 -10.62 14.30 -2.36
CA ILE A 277 -9.61 13.78 -3.29
C ILE A 277 -9.42 14.77 -4.44
N ALA A 278 -10.51 15.26 -5.02
CA ALA A 278 -10.46 16.14 -6.18
C ALA A 278 -9.73 17.46 -5.87
N GLU A 279 -9.91 18.03 -4.67
CA GLU A 279 -9.18 19.22 -4.21
C GLU A 279 -7.66 19.05 -4.20
N GLY A 280 -7.16 17.82 -4.00
CA GLY A 280 -5.72 17.55 -3.97
C GLY A 280 -5.10 17.20 -5.32
N MET A 281 -5.90 16.95 -6.36
CA MET A 281 -5.42 16.43 -7.65
C MET A 281 -5.73 17.35 -8.84
N GLU A 282 -6.29 18.54 -8.61
CA GLU A 282 -6.78 19.45 -9.67
C GLU A 282 -7.74 18.79 -10.69
N THR A 283 -8.26 17.61 -10.35
CA THR A 283 -9.10 16.79 -11.22
C THR A 283 -10.56 16.87 -10.81
N GLY A 284 -11.47 16.76 -11.77
CA GLY A 284 -12.90 16.76 -11.50
C GLY A 284 -13.35 15.47 -10.79
N SER A 285 -14.40 15.54 -9.96
CA SER A 285 -14.95 14.39 -9.21
C SER A 285 -15.30 13.18 -10.10
N ARG A 286 -15.60 13.39 -11.39
CA ARG A 286 -15.86 12.32 -12.36
C ARG A 286 -14.61 11.55 -12.76
N GLU A 287 -13.48 12.25 -12.90
CA GLU A 287 -12.18 11.64 -13.22
C GLU A 287 -11.66 10.85 -12.02
N VAL A 288 -11.82 11.39 -10.80
CA VAL A 288 -11.52 10.66 -9.55
C VAL A 288 -12.28 9.34 -9.49
N LEU A 289 -13.58 9.35 -9.83
CA LEU A 289 -14.38 8.13 -9.89
C LEU A 289 -13.89 7.16 -10.96
N ALA A 290 -13.55 7.65 -12.15
CA ALA A 290 -13.07 6.80 -13.24
C ALA A 290 -11.75 6.11 -12.87
N VAL A 291 -10.81 6.83 -12.26
CA VAL A 291 -9.53 6.28 -11.76
C VAL A 291 -9.78 5.29 -10.63
N ALA A 292 -10.67 5.60 -9.69
CA ALA A 292 -11.04 4.71 -8.60
C ALA A 292 -11.63 3.39 -9.08
N PHE A 293 -12.52 3.42 -10.08
CA PHE A 293 -13.04 2.19 -10.69
C PHE A 293 -11.97 1.38 -11.43
N ARG A 294 -10.93 2.04 -11.93
CA ARG A 294 -9.79 1.37 -12.58
C ARG A 294 -8.90 0.66 -11.56
N ILE A 295 -8.57 1.36 -10.45
CA ILE A 295 -7.62 0.85 -9.43
C ILE A 295 -8.29 -0.17 -8.50
N ARG A 296 -9.49 0.11 -8.03
CA ARG A 296 -10.23 -0.74 -7.06
C ARG A 296 -11.68 -0.97 -7.47
N PRO A 297 -11.92 -1.72 -8.56
CA PRO A 297 -13.27 -1.89 -9.10
C PRO A 297 -14.24 -2.55 -8.10
N PHE A 298 -13.75 -3.44 -7.23
CA PHE A 298 -14.60 -4.13 -6.25
C PHE A 298 -15.16 -3.17 -5.19
N SER A 299 -14.31 -2.40 -4.52
CA SER A 299 -14.76 -1.48 -3.45
C SER A 299 -15.63 -0.34 -4.01
N SER A 300 -15.30 0.15 -5.21
CA SER A 300 -16.10 1.17 -5.89
C SER A 300 -17.48 0.65 -6.29
N PHE A 301 -17.53 -0.58 -6.82
CA PHE A 301 -18.76 -1.24 -7.19
C PHE A 301 -19.66 -1.54 -5.98
N THR A 302 -19.08 -2.03 -4.87
CA THR A 302 -19.84 -2.32 -3.64
C THR A 302 -20.40 -1.06 -2.99
N ALA A 303 -19.66 0.05 -2.98
CA ALA A 303 -20.16 1.33 -2.51
C ALA A 303 -21.35 1.84 -3.35
N LEU A 304 -21.24 1.75 -4.68
CA LEU A 304 -22.34 2.12 -5.58
C LEU A 304 -23.53 1.19 -5.44
N ALA A 305 -23.29 -0.13 -5.36
CA ALA A 305 -24.33 -1.14 -5.18
C ALA A 305 -25.09 -0.93 -3.86
N SER A 306 -24.41 -0.53 -2.77
CA SER A 306 -25.06 -0.21 -1.50
C SER A 306 -26.04 0.97 -1.62
N ILE A 307 -25.66 2.03 -2.35
CA ILE A 307 -26.54 3.17 -2.59
C ILE A 307 -27.82 2.72 -3.35
N VAL A 308 -27.64 1.88 -4.36
CA VAL A 308 -28.75 1.34 -5.17
C VAL A 308 -29.64 0.42 -4.33
N VAL A 309 -29.05 -0.46 -3.53
CA VAL A 309 -29.78 -1.41 -2.68
C VAL A 309 -30.60 -0.67 -1.64
N VAL A 310 -30.01 0.28 -0.91
CA VAL A 310 -30.71 1.10 0.11
C VAL A 310 -31.80 1.93 -0.57
N GLY A 311 -31.54 2.53 -1.74
CA GLY A 311 -32.54 3.31 -2.49
C GLY A 311 -33.67 2.46 -3.06
N ALA A 312 -33.45 1.18 -3.38
CA ALA A 312 -34.45 0.24 -3.90
C ALA A 312 -35.29 -0.42 -2.78
N THR A 313 -34.79 -0.46 -1.55
CA THR A 313 -35.47 -1.11 -0.41
C THR A 313 -36.93 -0.64 -0.24
N PRO A 314 -37.27 0.66 -0.29
CA PRO A 314 -38.67 1.13 -0.18
C PRO A 314 -39.56 0.58 -1.30
N VAL A 315 -39.03 0.48 -2.52
CA VAL A 315 -39.80 -0.02 -3.68
C VAL A 315 -40.12 -1.50 -3.50
N VAL A 316 -39.13 -2.29 -3.08
CA VAL A 316 -39.29 -3.73 -2.83
C VAL A 316 -40.30 -3.98 -1.71
N TRP A 317 -40.20 -3.27 -0.58
CA TRP A 317 -41.14 -3.40 0.53
C TRP A 317 -42.53 -2.88 0.18
N GLY A 318 -42.62 -1.75 -0.53
CA GLY A 318 -43.87 -1.15 -0.96
C GLY A 318 -44.62 -2.10 -1.92
N ALA A 319 -43.94 -2.65 -2.92
CA ALA A 319 -44.53 -3.62 -3.84
C ALA A 319 -44.98 -4.89 -3.10
N TRP A 320 -44.15 -5.42 -2.21
CA TRP A 320 -44.51 -6.61 -1.43
C TRP A 320 -45.72 -6.35 -0.52
N GLY A 321 -45.75 -5.19 0.18
CA GLY A 321 -46.87 -4.82 1.04
C GLY A 321 -48.21 -4.65 0.31
N LEU A 322 -48.21 -4.31 -0.98
CA LEU A 322 -49.39 -4.16 -1.78
C LEU A 322 -49.95 -5.53 -2.32
N PHE A 323 -49.06 -6.49 -2.59
CA PHE A 323 -49.45 -7.73 -3.26
C PHE A 323 -49.46 -8.95 -2.33
N ALA A 324 -48.85 -8.93 -1.17
CA ALA A 324 -48.81 -10.06 -0.27
C ALA A 324 -50.11 -10.23 0.52
N PRO A 325 -50.73 -11.44 0.53
CA PRO A 325 -51.84 -11.73 1.45
C PRO A 325 -51.33 -11.65 2.90
N ALA A 326 -52.21 -11.46 3.88
CA ALA A 326 -51.86 -11.24 5.31
C ALA A 326 -50.72 -12.12 5.77
N PRO A 327 -49.50 -11.58 6.01
CA PRO A 327 -48.30 -12.41 6.03
C PRO A 327 -48.07 -12.99 7.40
N SER A 328 -47.58 -14.26 7.40
CA SER A 328 -46.80 -14.75 8.52
C SER A 328 -45.55 -13.83 8.67
N TRP A 329 -44.98 -13.69 9.87
CA TRP A 329 -43.78 -12.85 10.08
C TRP A 329 -42.62 -13.21 9.11
N TRP A 330 -42.51 -14.46 8.65
CA TRP A 330 -41.53 -14.91 7.66
C TRP A 330 -41.74 -14.28 6.28
N SER A 331 -42.97 -14.14 5.85
CA SER A 331 -43.25 -13.51 4.54
C SER A 331 -43.12 -11.98 4.60
N ALA A 332 -43.33 -11.37 5.79
CA ALA A 332 -43.20 -9.94 5.94
C ALA A 332 -41.72 -9.46 6.06
N VAL A 333 -40.85 -10.27 6.65
CA VAL A 333 -39.45 -9.88 6.96
C VAL A 333 -38.46 -10.77 6.22
N GLY A 334 -38.68 -12.08 6.23
CA GLY A 334 -37.69 -13.05 5.74
C GLY A 334 -37.43 -12.96 4.25
N ILE A 335 -38.46 -12.80 3.41
CA ILE A 335 -38.29 -12.79 1.96
C ILE A 335 -37.63 -11.47 1.47
N PRO A 336 -38.07 -10.29 1.86
CA PRO A 336 -37.39 -9.05 1.46
C PRO A 336 -35.95 -8.96 2.02
N ALA A 337 -35.72 -9.37 3.26
CA ALA A 337 -34.37 -9.43 3.84
C ALA A 337 -33.49 -10.42 3.06
N ALA A 338 -33.99 -11.60 2.69
CA ALA A 338 -33.27 -12.57 1.88
C ALA A 338 -32.94 -12.04 0.48
N ILE A 339 -33.83 -11.30 -0.16
CA ILE A 339 -33.58 -10.65 -1.47
C ILE A 339 -32.45 -9.62 -1.35
N ILE A 340 -32.48 -8.75 -0.33
CA ILE A 340 -31.47 -7.72 -0.09
C ILE A 340 -30.11 -8.38 0.19
N VAL A 341 -30.06 -9.38 1.08
CA VAL A 341 -28.82 -10.10 1.43
C VAL A 341 -28.31 -10.88 0.20
N SER A 342 -29.19 -11.52 -0.57
CA SER A 342 -28.80 -12.24 -1.78
C SER A 342 -28.21 -11.31 -2.84
N ALA A 343 -28.78 -10.12 -3.05
CA ALA A 343 -28.26 -9.11 -3.96
C ALA A 343 -26.87 -8.62 -3.50
N TRP A 344 -26.68 -8.48 -2.19
CA TRP A 344 -25.39 -8.08 -1.59
C TRP A 344 -24.29 -9.15 -1.74
N ILE A 345 -24.66 -10.43 -1.70
CA ILE A 345 -23.73 -11.56 -1.88
C ILE A 345 -23.50 -11.85 -3.37
N ALA A 346 -24.54 -11.81 -4.18
CA ALA A 346 -24.47 -12.17 -5.60
C ALA A 346 -23.63 -11.17 -6.42
N ALA A 347 -23.75 -9.88 -6.17
CA ALA A 347 -23.02 -8.86 -6.91
C ALA A 347 -21.48 -9.00 -6.78
N PRO A 348 -20.89 -9.17 -5.58
CA PRO A 348 -19.48 -9.46 -5.42
C PRO A 348 -19.04 -10.78 -6.05
N LEU A 349 -19.88 -11.81 -5.99
CA LEU A 349 -19.57 -13.15 -6.52
C LEU A 349 -19.51 -13.14 -8.06
N VAL A 350 -20.46 -12.50 -8.72
CA VAL A 350 -20.49 -12.33 -10.18
C VAL A 350 -19.27 -11.53 -10.65
N TRP A 351 -18.90 -10.47 -9.92
CA TRP A 351 -17.71 -9.69 -10.23
C TRP A 351 -16.42 -10.51 -10.03
N PHE A 352 -16.30 -11.27 -8.92
CA PHE A 352 -15.14 -12.13 -8.65
C PHE A 352 -14.94 -13.17 -9.75
N VAL A 353 -16.00 -13.86 -10.14
CA VAL A 353 -15.98 -14.84 -11.24
C VAL A 353 -15.58 -14.15 -12.56
N GLY A 354 -16.12 -12.97 -12.85
CA GLY A 354 -15.78 -12.18 -14.03
C GLY A 354 -14.31 -11.70 -14.05
N THR A 355 -13.74 -11.41 -12.87
CA THR A 355 -12.35 -11.00 -12.74
C THR A 355 -11.39 -12.18 -12.88
N VAL A 356 -11.68 -13.30 -12.22
CA VAL A 356 -10.92 -14.55 -12.38
C VAL A 356 -10.95 -15.01 -13.83
N ALA A 357 -12.10 -14.98 -14.50
CA ALA A 357 -12.21 -15.33 -15.91
C ALA A 357 -11.39 -14.40 -16.84
N ARG A 358 -11.26 -13.11 -16.50
CA ARG A 358 -10.38 -12.17 -17.23
C ARG A 358 -8.91 -12.48 -17.02
N LEU A 359 -8.49 -12.72 -15.78
CA LEU A 359 -7.10 -13.07 -15.45
C LEU A 359 -6.67 -14.39 -16.12
N LEU A 360 -7.54 -15.41 -16.13
CA LEU A 360 -7.28 -16.68 -16.82
C LEU A 360 -7.20 -16.53 -18.34
N ARG A 361 -7.89 -15.56 -18.95
CA ARG A 361 -7.75 -15.25 -20.37
C ARG A 361 -6.44 -14.52 -20.69
N GLN A 362 -5.96 -13.65 -19.81
CA GLN A 362 -4.68 -12.94 -19.97
C GLN A 362 -3.47 -13.87 -19.83
N GLN A 363 -3.59 -15.00 -19.13
CA GLN A 363 -2.51 -16.00 -19.03
C GLN A 363 -2.46 -16.98 -20.24
N ARG A 364 -3.45 -16.96 -21.12
CA ARG A 364 -3.53 -17.85 -22.30
C ARG A 364 -3.23 -17.16 -23.64
N GLY A 365 -2.93 -15.89 -23.65
CA GLY A 365 -2.47 -15.10 -24.79
C GLY A 365 -1.10 -14.50 -24.54
#